data_aa77008380ab824ad0440c48d9b70a3a
#
_entry.id   aa77008380ab824ad0440c48d9b70a3a
#
_cell.length_a   1.000
_cell.length_b   1.000
_cell.length_c   1.000
_cell.angle_alpha   90.00
_cell.angle_beta   90.00
_cell.angle_gamma   90.00
#
_symmetry.space_group_name_H-M   'P 1'
#
loop_
_entity.id
_entity.type
_entity.pdbx_description
1 polymer ?
#
loop_
_entity_poly.entity_id
_entity_poly.type
_entity_poly.pdbx_seq_one_letter_code
_entity_poly.pdbx_strand_id
1 'polypeptide(L)'
;EGPLVIDFEYEGRAERMLAWREGEGGREQIVRFEWTADLTFGQLLEHLGRIPIPPYLNRESQEIDNTRYQTVYSKFEGSVAAPTAGLHFTPELIERMRTQGFSFEEVTLHVGAGTFLPVKDRDAAAHPMHTEHFEIRRSSVERLLEKWDNITAVGTTSVRTLESLTALAWRIRTSGAPDASRVIGQWELYELPEVFTGREALQVLSDYMVREGIEKLKAAT
;
A
#
# COMPACT_ATOMS: atom_id res chain seq x y z
N GLU A 1 19.38 -15.89 22.41
CA GLU A 1 18.35 -15.37 23.33
C GLU A 1 17.13 -16.28 23.27
N GLY A 2 16.43 -16.45 24.44
CA GLY A 2 15.21 -17.26 24.51
C GLY A 2 14.04 -16.56 23.81
N PRO A 3 12.87 -17.24 23.68
CA PRO A 3 11.70 -16.65 23.07
C PRO A 3 11.12 -15.51 23.92
N LEU A 4 10.51 -14.54 23.25
CA LEU A 4 9.54 -13.67 23.91
C LEU A 4 8.32 -14.50 24.28
N VAL A 5 7.88 -14.44 25.54
CA VAL A 5 6.73 -15.18 26.06
C VAL A 5 5.59 -14.20 26.27
N ILE A 6 4.42 -14.49 25.71
CA ILE A 6 3.19 -13.71 25.90
C ILE A 6 2.12 -14.67 26.42
N ASP A 7 1.72 -14.48 27.69
CA ASP A 7 0.59 -15.19 28.27
C ASP A 7 -0.69 -14.39 28.05
N PHE A 8 -1.77 -15.06 27.65
CA PHE A 8 -3.06 -14.44 27.35
C PHE A 8 -4.22 -15.37 27.75
N GLU A 9 -5.43 -14.85 27.76
CA GLU A 9 -6.64 -15.62 28.00
C GLU A 9 -7.44 -15.74 26.71
N TYR A 10 -7.88 -16.96 26.40
CA TYR A 10 -8.77 -17.22 25.28
C TYR A 10 -9.84 -18.23 25.71
N GLU A 11 -11.13 -17.89 25.53
CA GLU A 11 -12.29 -18.69 25.92
C GLU A 11 -12.23 -19.18 27.38
N GLY A 12 -11.74 -18.33 28.29
CA GLY A 12 -11.62 -18.63 29.72
C GLY A 12 -10.48 -19.58 30.07
N ARG A 13 -9.54 -19.83 29.15
CA ARG A 13 -8.34 -20.63 29.37
C ARG A 13 -7.08 -19.76 29.28
N ALA A 14 -6.12 -20.08 30.14
CA ALA A 14 -4.81 -19.48 30.07
C ALA A 14 -4.02 -20.09 28.91
N GLU A 15 -3.63 -19.27 27.98
CA GLU A 15 -2.91 -19.65 26.76
C GLU A 15 -1.58 -18.90 26.69
N ARG A 16 -0.69 -19.39 25.81
CA ARG A 16 0.66 -18.83 25.67
C ARG A 16 1.08 -18.76 24.22
N MET A 17 1.72 -17.65 23.87
CA MET A 17 2.43 -17.50 22.62
C MET A 17 3.92 -17.31 22.89
N LEU A 18 4.73 -17.96 22.07
CA LEU A 18 6.19 -17.85 22.06
C LEU A 18 6.62 -17.26 20.71
N ALA A 19 7.52 -16.29 20.74
CA ALA A 19 8.08 -15.68 19.55
C ALA A 19 9.61 -15.76 19.57
N TRP A 20 10.21 -16.38 18.54
CA TRP A 20 11.65 -16.49 18.36
C TRP A 20 12.08 -15.65 17.18
N ARG A 21 13.14 -14.90 17.37
CA ARG A 21 13.85 -14.28 16.26
C ARG A 21 14.70 -15.35 15.58
N GLU A 22 14.41 -15.65 14.33
CA GLU A 22 15.17 -16.60 13.51
C GLU A 22 16.04 -15.86 12.50
N GLY A 23 17.35 -16.11 12.55
CA GLY A 23 18.33 -15.59 11.60
C GLY A 23 18.83 -14.17 11.86
N GLU A 24 20.03 -13.91 11.38
CA GLU A 24 20.61 -12.59 11.23
C GLU A 24 20.31 -12.10 9.82
N GLY A 25 19.26 -11.33 9.66
CA GLY A 25 18.87 -10.83 8.35
C GLY A 25 18.71 -9.32 8.35
N GLY A 26 19.64 -8.59 7.82
CA GLY A 26 19.58 -7.19 7.41
C GLY A 26 18.57 -6.28 8.12
N ARG A 27 17.72 -5.62 7.34
CA ARG A 27 16.64 -4.74 7.85
C ARG A 27 15.37 -5.49 8.23
N GLU A 28 15.20 -6.70 7.71
CA GLU A 28 14.04 -7.57 7.98
C GLU A 28 14.43 -8.66 8.97
N GLN A 29 13.49 -9.02 9.82
CA GLN A 29 13.68 -10.06 10.81
C GLN A 29 12.65 -11.16 10.57
N ILE A 30 13.12 -12.40 10.53
CA ILE A 30 12.24 -13.57 10.52
C ILE A 30 11.89 -13.90 11.96
N VAL A 31 10.60 -13.97 12.25
CA VAL A 31 10.09 -14.33 13.58
C VAL A 31 9.25 -15.59 13.44
N ARG A 32 9.60 -16.62 14.21
CA ARG A 32 8.80 -17.84 14.34
C ARG A 32 7.88 -17.71 15.55
N PHE A 33 6.61 -18.04 15.35
CA PHE A 33 5.60 -18.05 16.38
C PHE A 33 5.10 -19.46 16.66
N GLU A 34 4.91 -19.78 17.95
CA GLU A 34 4.20 -20.97 18.39
C GLU A 34 3.20 -20.55 19.48
N TRP A 35 2.01 -21.15 19.47
CA TRP A 35 0.97 -20.84 20.46
C TRP A 35 0.15 -22.08 20.80
N THR A 36 -0.49 -22.05 21.98
CA THR A 36 -1.24 -23.18 22.53
C THR A 36 -2.73 -23.16 22.17
N ALA A 37 -3.30 -21.98 21.91
CA ALA A 37 -4.71 -21.81 21.60
C ALA A 37 -5.07 -22.40 20.22
N ASP A 38 -6.28 -22.89 20.08
CA ASP A 38 -6.83 -23.36 18.78
C ASP A 38 -7.30 -22.15 17.94
N LEU A 39 -6.33 -21.38 17.46
CA LEU A 39 -6.51 -20.18 16.66
C LEU A 39 -5.63 -20.21 15.41
N THR A 40 -6.13 -19.69 14.31
CA THR A 40 -5.27 -19.33 13.18
C THR A 40 -4.39 -18.14 13.55
N PHE A 41 -3.29 -17.94 12.84
CA PHE A 41 -2.40 -16.78 13.08
C PHE A 41 -3.13 -15.43 12.90
N GLY A 42 -4.06 -15.34 11.95
CA GLY A 42 -4.89 -14.15 11.76
C GLY A 42 -5.74 -13.84 12.99
N GLN A 43 -6.45 -14.84 13.53
CA GLN A 43 -7.24 -14.68 14.75
C GLN A 43 -6.37 -14.34 15.97
N LEU A 44 -5.17 -14.92 16.06
CA LEU A 44 -4.22 -14.58 17.11
C LEU A 44 -3.79 -13.11 17.02
N LEU A 45 -3.52 -12.61 15.80
CA LEU A 45 -3.20 -11.20 15.57
C LEU A 45 -4.37 -10.27 15.90
N GLU A 46 -5.60 -10.66 15.59
CA GLU A 46 -6.79 -9.89 15.97
C GLU A 46 -6.96 -9.81 17.48
N HIS A 47 -6.65 -10.92 18.19
CA HIS A 47 -6.82 -11.00 19.64
C HIS A 47 -5.70 -10.28 20.43
N LEU A 48 -4.46 -10.43 20.00
CA LEU A 48 -3.26 -9.90 20.70
C LEU A 48 -2.65 -8.67 20.02
N GLY A 49 -2.94 -8.48 18.76
CA GLY A 49 -2.33 -7.43 17.95
C GLY A 49 -2.80 -6.04 18.36
N ARG A 50 -1.92 -5.07 18.13
CA ARG A 50 -2.26 -3.64 18.21
C ARG A 50 -1.96 -3.00 16.88
N ILE A 51 -2.79 -2.05 16.45
CA ILE A 51 -2.50 -1.29 15.25
C ILE A 51 -1.19 -0.53 15.44
N PRO A 52 -0.20 -0.73 14.57
CA PRO A 52 1.00 0.09 14.59
C PRO A 52 0.64 1.51 14.17
N ILE A 53 1.04 2.48 14.97
CA ILE A 53 0.89 3.90 14.66
C ILE A 53 2.26 4.50 14.31
N PRO A 54 2.30 5.64 13.57
CA PRO A 54 3.54 6.26 13.20
C PRO A 54 4.44 6.59 14.40
N PRO A 55 5.74 6.25 14.37
CA PRO A 55 6.66 6.47 15.50
C PRO A 55 6.78 7.94 15.93
N TYR A 56 6.56 8.90 15.01
CA TYR A 56 6.63 10.33 15.32
C TYR A 56 5.51 10.80 16.26
N LEU A 57 4.46 10.00 16.50
CA LEU A 57 3.43 10.30 17.48
C LEU A 57 3.94 10.15 18.94
N ASN A 58 5.07 9.47 19.13
CA ASN A 58 5.74 9.30 20.42
C ASN A 58 4.81 8.82 21.57
N ARG A 59 3.90 7.93 21.26
CA ARG A 59 3.00 7.29 22.20
C ARG A 59 2.67 5.87 21.76
N GLU A 60 2.18 5.05 22.67
CA GLU A 60 1.62 3.74 22.32
C GLU A 60 0.25 3.88 21.63
N SER A 61 -0.10 2.85 20.85
CA SER A 61 -1.41 2.78 20.24
C SER A 61 -2.50 2.58 21.30
N GLN A 62 -3.64 3.19 21.07
CA GLN A 62 -4.82 3.13 21.92
C GLN A 62 -5.98 2.49 21.13
N GLU A 63 -7.00 1.99 21.85
CA GLU A 63 -8.16 1.37 21.21
C GLU A 63 -8.85 2.29 20.18
N ILE A 64 -8.87 3.59 20.43
CA ILE A 64 -9.44 4.58 19.52
C ILE A 64 -8.69 4.67 18.18
N ASP A 65 -7.41 4.25 18.13
CA ASP A 65 -6.63 4.26 16.90
C ASP A 65 -7.16 3.22 15.90
N ASN A 66 -7.81 2.16 16.36
CA ASN A 66 -8.43 1.15 15.50
C ASN A 66 -9.47 1.78 14.55
N THR A 67 -10.10 2.85 14.96
CA THR A 67 -11.07 3.60 14.15
C THR A 67 -10.48 4.85 13.55
N ARG A 68 -9.64 5.60 14.28
CA ARG A 68 -9.12 6.90 13.83
C ARG A 68 -7.92 6.81 12.90
N TYR A 69 -7.13 5.73 13.00
CA TYR A 69 -6.00 5.51 12.11
C TYR A 69 -6.40 4.62 10.93
N GLN A 70 -7.58 4.90 10.36
CA GLN A 70 -8.11 4.25 9.16
C GLN A 70 -8.90 5.25 8.34
N THR A 71 -8.82 5.13 7.00
CA THR A 71 -9.59 5.98 6.11
C THR A 71 -11.05 5.50 6.00
N VAL A 72 -11.98 6.44 5.82
CA VAL A 72 -13.42 6.13 5.65
C VAL A 72 -13.75 5.33 4.39
N TYR A 73 -12.80 5.18 3.48
CA TYR A 73 -12.91 4.41 2.24
C TYR A 73 -12.07 3.14 2.21
N SER A 74 -11.48 2.74 3.33
CA SER A 74 -10.79 1.45 3.45
C SER A 74 -11.79 0.30 3.24
N LYS A 75 -11.43 -0.66 2.39
CA LYS A 75 -12.30 -1.78 2.01
C LYS A 75 -11.67 -3.15 2.22
N PHE A 76 -10.36 -3.21 2.16
CA PHE A 76 -9.61 -4.47 2.20
C PHE A 76 -8.55 -4.40 3.29
N GLU A 77 -8.49 -5.42 4.10
CA GLU A 77 -7.42 -5.62 5.06
C GLU A 77 -6.11 -6.01 4.35
N GLY A 78 -4.96 -5.83 5.03
CA GLY A 78 -3.65 -6.20 4.51
C GLY A 78 -2.65 -5.06 4.41
N SER A 79 -2.98 -3.87 4.95
CA SER A 79 -2.03 -2.77 5.14
C SER A 79 -1.63 -2.62 6.59
N VAL A 80 -0.36 -2.31 6.82
CA VAL A 80 0.19 -2.00 8.15
C VAL A 80 -0.06 -0.53 8.51
N ALA A 81 0.00 0.36 7.51
CA ALA A 81 -0.18 1.79 7.69
C ALA A 81 -1.34 2.34 6.86
N ALA A 82 -2.09 3.27 7.43
CA ALA A 82 -3.12 4.00 6.72
C ALA A 82 -2.50 5.06 5.79
N PRO A 83 -3.09 5.34 4.60
CA PRO A 83 -2.71 6.47 3.76
C PRO A 83 -3.15 7.79 4.44
N THR A 84 -2.26 8.37 5.25
CA THR A 84 -2.59 9.45 6.20
C THR A 84 -3.23 10.69 5.58
N ALA A 85 -2.92 11.02 4.33
CA ALA A 85 -3.61 12.10 3.62
C ALA A 85 -5.12 11.86 3.50
N GLY A 86 -5.54 10.59 3.47
CA GLY A 86 -6.94 10.20 3.41
C GLY A 86 -7.71 10.36 4.73
N LEU A 87 -7.01 10.48 5.86
CA LEU A 87 -7.65 10.66 7.18
C LEU A 87 -8.39 11.99 7.32
N HIS A 88 -8.13 12.95 6.45
CA HIS A 88 -8.84 14.23 6.41
C HIS A 88 -10.25 14.12 5.80
N PHE A 89 -10.57 13.03 5.12
CA PHE A 89 -11.88 12.83 4.49
C PHE A 89 -12.86 12.22 5.48
N THR A 90 -14.05 12.79 5.52
CA THR A 90 -15.21 12.22 6.19
C THR A 90 -16.27 11.81 5.16
N PRO A 91 -17.22 10.92 5.48
CA PRO A 91 -18.32 10.58 4.58
C PRO A 91 -19.09 11.81 4.09
N GLU A 92 -19.34 12.77 4.99
CA GLU A 92 -20.06 14.02 4.69
C GLU A 92 -19.26 14.91 3.73
N LEU A 93 -17.94 15.00 3.91
CA LEU A 93 -17.07 15.75 3.00
C LEU A 93 -17.07 15.14 1.61
N ILE A 94 -16.92 13.81 1.51
CA ILE A 94 -16.96 13.09 0.24
C ILE A 94 -18.29 13.33 -0.48
N GLU A 95 -19.41 13.22 0.24
CA GLU A 95 -20.74 13.44 -0.34
C GLU A 95 -20.92 14.89 -0.81
N ARG A 96 -20.49 15.86 -0.01
CA ARG A 96 -20.49 17.27 -0.41
C ARG A 96 -19.66 17.54 -1.66
N MET A 97 -18.49 16.90 -1.78
CA MET A 97 -17.66 17.03 -2.99
C MET A 97 -18.36 16.41 -4.21
N ARG A 98 -19.00 15.24 -4.05
CA ARG A 98 -19.79 14.62 -5.13
C ARG A 98 -20.92 15.52 -5.63
N THR A 99 -21.65 16.16 -4.71
CA THR A 99 -22.72 17.10 -5.08
C THR A 99 -22.20 18.35 -5.77
N GLN A 100 -20.92 18.69 -5.58
CA GLN A 100 -20.24 19.77 -6.29
C GLN A 100 -19.61 19.34 -7.63
N GLY A 101 -19.81 18.09 -8.05
CA GLY A 101 -19.35 17.57 -9.34
C GLY A 101 -17.97 16.91 -9.32
N PHE A 102 -17.34 16.70 -8.16
CA PHE A 102 -16.13 15.92 -8.07
C PHE A 102 -16.42 14.42 -8.22
N SER A 103 -15.66 13.74 -9.05
CA SER A 103 -15.64 12.29 -9.14
C SER A 103 -14.49 11.71 -8.35
N PHE A 104 -14.65 10.49 -7.82
CA PHE A 104 -13.62 9.79 -7.06
C PHE A 104 -13.26 8.51 -7.79
N GLU A 105 -11.95 8.31 -7.97
CA GLU A 105 -11.38 7.05 -8.44
C GLU A 105 -10.55 6.41 -7.35
N GLU A 106 -10.52 5.08 -7.35
CA GLU A 106 -9.89 4.32 -6.30
C GLU A 106 -8.73 3.48 -6.87
N VAL A 107 -7.63 3.47 -6.13
CA VAL A 107 -6.56 2.49 -6.26
C VAL A 107 -6.51 1.68 -4.96
N THR A 108 -6.29 0.38 -5.05
CA THR A 108 -6.05 -0.43 -3.86
C THR A 108 -4.56 -0.44 -3.60
N LEU A 109 -4.18 -0.05 -2.39
CA LEU A 109 -2.79 0.03 -1.93
C LEU A 109 -2.59 -0.93 -0.77
N HIS A 110 -1.50 -1.68 -0.80
CA HIS A 110 -1.05 -2.50 0.32
C HIS A 110 0.22 -1.87 0.91
N VAL A 111 0.00 -0.98 1.88
CA VAL A 111 1.06 -0.18 2.51
C VAL A 111 1.73 -0.99 3.60
N GLY A 112 3.01 -1.28 3.43
CA GLY A 112 3.80 -2.06 4.37
C GLY A 112 4.37 -1.22 5.53
N ALA A 113 5.01 -1.90 6.50
CA ALA A 113 5.68 -1.28 7.64
C ALA A 113 6.88 -0.39 7.23
N GLY A 114 7.39 -0.55 6.02
CA GLY A 114 8.49 0.26 5.48
C GLY A 114 8.20 1.76 5.46
N THR A 115 6.92 2.15 5.38
CA THR A 115 6.50 3.55 5.43
C THR A 115 6.82 4.26 6.76
N PHE A 116 7.06 3.50 7.83
CA PHE A 116 7.45 4.04 9.15
C PHE A 116 8.96 4.22 9.32
N LEU A 117 9.75 3.76 8.36
CA LEU A 117 11.20 3.88 8.44
C LEU A 117 11.63 5.33 8.16
N PRO A 118 12.34 5.97 9.10
CA PRO A 118 12.82 7.32 8.87
C PRO A 118 13.96 7.31 7.84
N VAL A 119 13.98 8.33 6.98
CA VAL A 119 15.14 8.59 6.12
C VAL A 119 16.32 8.99 7.00
N LYS A 120 17.36 8.16 7.02
CA LYS A 120 18.59 8.38 7.82
C LYS A 120 19.78 8.82 6.97
N ASP A 121 19.69 8.59 5.67
CA ASP A 121 20.77 8.91 4.73
C ASP A 121 20.84 10.43 4.56
N ARG A 122 22.08 10.95 4.48
CA ARG A 122 22.33 12.39 4.21
C ARG A 122 21.94 12.76 2.79
N ASP A 123 22.08 11.81 1.87
CA ASP A 123 21.67 11.93 0.49
C ASP A 123 20.33 11.19 0.33
N ALA A 124 19.28 11.92 0.01
CA ALA A 124 17.95 11.34 -0.21
C ALA A 124 17.94 10.34 -1.39
N ALA A 125 18.83 10.52 -2.36
CA ALA A 125 18.96 9.61 -3.48
C ALA A 125 19.53 8.24 -3.09
N ALA A 126 20.31 8.18 -2.01
CA ALA A 126 20.87 6.93 -1.49
C ALA A 126 19.88 6.12 -0.62
N HIS A 127 18.75 6.74 -0.23
CA HIS A 127 17.73 6.06 0.59
C HIS A 127 16.94 5.07 -0.25
N PRO A 128 17.00 3.75 0.05
CA PRO A 128 16.20 2.76 -0.65
C PRO A 128 14.73 2.87 -0.23
N MET A 129 13.87 3.18 -1.19
CA MET A 129 12.43 3.19 -0.97
C MET A 129 11.90 1.75 -0.85
N HIS A 130 10.96 1.55 0.06
CA HIS A 130 10.26 0.30 0.20
C HIS A 130 9.29 0.07 -0.98
N THR A 131 9.08 -1.20 -1.31
CA THR A 131 8.14 -1.61 -2.34
C THR A 131 6.72 -1.64 -1.78
N GLU A 132 5.77 -1.06 -2.49
CA GLU A 132 4.35 -1.10 -2.17
C GLU A 132 3.56 -1.73 -3.31
N HIS A 133 2.70 -2.69 -2.99
CA HIS A 133 1.83 -3.32 -3.98
C HIS A 133 0.57 -2.50 -4.19
N PHE A 134 0.17 -2.39 -5.45
CA PHE A 134 -1.07 -1.72 -5.80
C PHE A 134 -1.90 -2.49 -6.83
N GLU A 135 -3.20 -2.19 -6.84
CA GLU A 135 -4.14 -2.69 -7.84
C GLU A 135 -4.97 -1.52 -8.37
N ILE A 136 -5.11 -1.44 -9.70
CA ILE A 136 -5.96 -0.46 -10.36
C ILE A 136 -6.94 -1.16 -11.31
N ARG A 137 -8.18 -0.70 -11.35
CA ARG A 137 -9.20 -1.21 -12.27
C ARG A 137 -9.05 -0.56 -13.63
N ARG A 138 -9.40 -1.32 -14.70
CA ARG A 138 -9.44 -0.80 -16.06
C ARG A 138 -10.36 0.43 -16.15
N SER A 139 -11.55 0.37 -15.57
CA SER A 139 -12.48 1.50 -15.55
C SER A 139 -11.90 2.76 -14.91
N SER A 140 -11.02 2.62 -13.90
CA SER A 140 -10.34 3.77 -13.31
C SER A 140 -9.26 4.33 -14.24
N VAL A 141 -8.52 3.47 -14.96
CA VAL A 141 -7.55 3.91 -15.98
C VAL A 141 -8.25 4.70 -17.11
N GLU A 142 -9.35 4.17 -17.61
CA GLU A 142 -10.18 4.81 -18.66
C GLU A 142 -10.70 6.19 -18.19
N ARG A 143 -11.17 6.28 -16.94
CA ARG A 143 -11.69 7.52 -16.37
C ARG A 143 -10.60 8.54 -16.08
N LEU A 144 -9.41 8.11 -15.64
CA LEU A 144 -8.25 8.99 -15.52
C LEU A 144 -7.83 9.56 -16.88
N LEU A 145 -7.92 8.76 -17.94
CA LEU A 145 -7.65 9.21 -19.30
C LEU A 145 -8.66 10.25 -19.77
N GLU A 146 -9.96 10.04 -19.54
CA GLU A 146 -11.03 11.01 -19.85
C GLU A 146 -10.87 12.33 -19.12
N LYS A 147 -10.39 12.31 -17.87
CA LYS A 147 -10.29 13.47 -16.97
C LYS A 147 -8.86 13.95 -16.80
N TRP A 148 -7.98 13.62 -17.73
CA TRP A 148 -6.53 13.84 -17.63
C TRP A 148 -6.14 15.23 -17.08
N ASP A 149 -6.77 16.30 -17.56
CA ASP A 149 -6.41 17.68 -17.18
C ASP A 149 -6.94 18.09 -15.79
N ASN A 150 -7.70 17.22 -15.10
CA ASN A 150 -8.38 17.52 -13.86
C ASN A 150 -8.18 16.42 -12.79
N ILE A 151 -6.98 15.82 -12.72
CA ILE A 151 -6.65 14.79 -11.75
C ILE A 151 -6.03 15.43 -10.50
N THR A 152 -6.54 15.04 -9.33
CA THR A 152 -5.94 15.36 -8.05
C THR A 152 -5.65 14.06 -7.30
N ALA A 153 -4.39 13.73 -7.09
CA ALA A 153 -3.99 12.56 -6.30
C ALA A 153 -4.00 12.90 -4.80
N VAL A 154 -4.60 12.04 -3.99
CA VAL A 154 -4.63 12.19 -2.53
C VAL A 154 -3.61 11.26 -1.89
N GLY A 155 -2.52 11.85 -1.40
CA GLY A 155 -1.41 11.15 -0.76
C GLY A 155 -0.25 10.81 -1.68
N THR A 156 0.94 10.77 -1.10
CA THR A 156 2.19 10.50 -1.83
C THR A 156 2.22 9.11 -2.45
N THR A 157 1.66 8.10 -1.78
CA THR A 157 1.57 6.74 -2.33
C THR A 157 0.64 6.69 -3.56
N SER A 158 -0.44 7.48 -3.58
CA SER A 158 -1.29 7.61 -4.77
C SER A 158 -0.54 8.28 -5.93
N VAL A 159 0.24 9.33 -5.66
CA VAL A 159 1.11 9.96 -6.67
C VAL A 159 2.10 8.94 -7.21
N ARG A 160 2.83 8.26 -6.32
CA ARG A 160 3.81 7.23 -6.71
C ARG A 160 3.18 6.11 -7.54
N THR A 161 1.94 5.70 -7.22
CA THR A 161 1.20 4.72 -8.02
C THR A 161 0.95 5.23 -9.43
N LEU A 162 0.45 6.47 -9.59
CA LEU A 162 0.18 7.06 -10.91
C LEU A 162 1.46 7.20 -11.74
N GLU A 163 2.55 7.64 -11.13
CA GLU A 163 3.87 7.70 -11.77
C GLU A 163 4.34 6.31 -12.20
N SER A 164 4.18 5.30 -11.35
CA SER A 164 4.55 3.91 -11.67
C SER A 164 3.76 3.33 -12.85
N LEU A 165 2.51 3.77 -13.06
CA LEU A 165 1.75 3.41 -14.26
C LEU A 165 2.45 3.88 -15.54
N THR A 166 3.13 5.02 -15.51
CA THR A 166 3.88 5.52 -16.68
C THR A 166 5.05 4.59 -17.03
N ALA A 167 5.82 4.16 -16.05
CA ALA A 167 6.92 3.20 -16.31
C ALA A 167 6.40 1.85 -16.79
N LEU A 168 5.31 1.35 -16.17
CA LEU A 168 4.69 0.10 -16.59
C LEU A 168 4.16 0.16 -18.04
N ALA A 169 3.53 1.28 -18.40
CA ALA A 169 3.07 1.52 -19.77
C ALA A 169 4.22 1.56 -20.77
N TRP A 170 5.35 2.16 -20.40
CA TRP A 170 6.55 2.17 -21.23
C TRP A 170 7.07 0.76 -21.49
N ARG A 171 7.15 -0.08 -20.48
CA ARG A 171 7.53 -1.50 -20.64
C ARG A 171 6.58 -2.23 -21.57
N ILE A 172 5.27 -2.03 -21.41
CA ILE A 172 4.26 -2.63 -22.31
C ILE A 172 4.44 -2.15 -23.75
N ARG A 173 4.67 -0.85 -23.95
CA ARG A 173 4.87 -0.26 -25.27
C ARG A 173 6.11 -0.81 -26.00
N THR A 174 7.19 -1.05 -25.27
CA THR A 174 8.48 -1.47 -25.84
C THR A 174 8.62 -2.97 -25.98
N SER A 175 8.03 -3.76 -25.09
CA SER A 175 8.15 -5.23 -25.06
C SER A 175 6.84 -5.98 -25.29
N GLY A 176 5.72 -5.28 -25.42
CA GLY A 176 4.40 -5.87 -25.64
C GLY A 176 3.68 -6.36 -24.37
N ALA A 177 4.41 -6.54 -23.28
CA ALA A 177 3.87 -6.96 -21.97
C ALA A 177 4.74 -6.41 -20.84
N PRO A 178 4.19 -6.25 -19.61
CA PRO A 178 5.02 -6.00 -18.44
C PRO A 178 5.88 -7.24 -18.16
N ASP A 179 7.04 -7.04 -17.52
CA ASP A 179 7.82 -8.16 -17.03
C ASP A 179 7.03 -8.97 -15.96
N ALA A 180 7.49 -10.18 -15.67
CA ALA A 180 6.80 -11.07 -14.74
C ALA A 180 6.72 -10.50 -13.31
N SER A 181 7.68 -9.69 -12.91
CA SER A 181 7.72 -9.10 -11.57
C SER A 181 6.72 -7.95 -11.38
N ARG A 182 6.45 -7.20 -12.45
CA ARG A 182 5.66 -5.95 -12.41
C ARG A 182 6.07 -4.99 -11.29
N VAL A 183 7.33 -5.07 -10.86
CA VAL A 183 7.92 -4.17 -9.87
C VAL A 183 8.61 -3.03 -10.60
N ILE A 184 8.22 -1.81 -10.29
CA ILE A 184 8.80 -0.60 -10.86
C ILE A 184 9.95 -0.13 -9.96
N GLY A 185 11.11 0.04 -10.54
CA GLY A 185 12.30 0.51 -9.83
C GLY A 185 12.18 1.96 -9.38
N GLN A 186 12.79 2.28 -8.24
CA GLN A 186 12.75 3.63 -7.62
C GLN A 186 13.14 4.75 -8.60
N TRP A 187 14.09 4.51 -9.50
CA TRP A 187 14.64 5.52 -10.42
C TRP A 187 14.21 5.34 -11.87
N GLU A 188 13.44 4.31 -12.16
CA GLU A 188 13.07 3.93 -13.51
C GLU A 188 12.35 5.03 -14.30
N LEU A 189 11.53 5.83 -13.62
CA LEU A 189 10.84 6.96 -14.24
C LEU A 189 11.77 8.01 -14.83
N TYR A 190 12.95 8.20 -14.23
CA TYR A 190 13.94 9.16 -14.68
C TYR A 190 14.71 8.69 -15.93
N GLU A 191 14.59 7.41 -16.27
CA GLU A 191 15.19 6.80 -17.45
C GLU A 191 14.25 6.81 -18.67
N LEU A 192 12.99 7.22 -18.46
CA LEU A 192 12.01 7.28 -19.55
C LEU A 192 12.27 8.46 -20.48
N PRO A 193 11.94 8.33 -21.78
CA PRO A 193 12.00 9.46 -22.71
C PRO A 193 11.04 10.58 -22.29
N GLU A 194 11.51 11.82 -22.28
CA GLU A 194 10.70 13.01 -21.93
C GLU A 194 9.43 13.17 -22.80
N VAL A 195 9.46 12.63 -24.01
CA VAL A 195 8.32 12.69 -24.94
C VAL A 195 7.19 11.71 -24.60
N PHE A 196 7.43 10.76 -23.69
CA PHE A 196 6.41 9.79 -23.27
C PHE A 196 5.58 10.36 -22.10
N THR A 197 4.41 10.86 -22.44
CA THR A 197 3.54 11.54 -21.48
C THR A 197 2.70 10.56 -20.64
N GLY A 198 2.29 10.97 -19.43
CA GLY A 198 1.38 10.19 -18.60
C GLY A 198 0.02 9.92 -19.28
N ARG A 199 -0.45 10.81 -20.16
CA ARG A 199 -1.66 10.58 -20.96
C ARG A 199 -1.49 9.44 -21.95
N GLU A 200 -0.35 9.41 -22.67
CA GLU A 200 -0.01 8.28 -23.56
C GLU A 200 0.15 6.98 -22.77
N ALA A 201 0.70 7.06 -21.55
CA ALA A 201 0.83 5.92 -20.66
C ALA A 201 -0.54 5.32 -20.32
N LEU A 202 -1.50 6.14 -19.91
CA LEU A 202 -2.86 5.68 -19.61
C LEU A 202 -3.55 5.08 -20.83
N GLN A 203 -3.31 5.63 -22.04
CA GLN A 203 -3.83 5.05 -23.29
C GLN A 203 -3.22 3.67 -23.54
N VAL A 204 -1.91 3.53 -23.44
CA VAL A 204 -1.21 2.24 -23.62
C VAL A 204 -1.72 1.20 -22.62
N LEU A 205 -1.93 1.58 -21.36
CA LEU A 205 -2.46 0.69 -20.34
C LEU A 205 -3.90 0.27 -20.62
N SER A 206 -4.76 1.21 -21.01
CA SER A 206 -6.14 0.92 -21.37
C SER A 206 -6.21 -0.07 -22.52
N ASP A 207 -5.48 0.19 -23.61
CA ASP A 207 -5.43 -0.67 -24.78
C ASP A 207 -4.89 -2.07 -24.44
N TYR A 208 -3.84 -2.14 -23.63
CA TYR A 208 -3.29 -3.40 -23.15
C TYR A 208 -4.31 -4.19 -22.32
N MET A 209 -4.95 -3.53 -21.34
CA MET A 209 -5.93 -4.20 -20.47
C MET A 209 -7.15 -4.70 -21.25
N VAL A 210 -7.60 -3.96 -22.26
CA VAL A 210 -8.68 -4.39 -23.17
C VAL A 210 -8.24 -5.59 -23.99
N ARG A 211 -7.08 -5.54 -24.62
CA ARG A 211 -6.54 -6.60 -25.48
C ARG A 211 -6.36 -7.92 -24.73
N GLU A 212 -5.85 -7.86 -23.51
CA GLU A 212 -5.58 -9.04 -22.67
C GLU A 212 -6.78 -9.45 -21.80
N GLY A 213 -7.92 -8.75 -21.85
CA GLY A 213 -9.09 -9.04 -21.03
C GLY A 213 -8.87 -8.80 -19.51
N ILE A 214 -7.97 -7.87 -19.15
CA ILE A 214 -7.60 -7.57 -17.78
C ILE A 214 -8.57 -6.54 -17.19
N GLU A 215 -9.32 -6.92 -16.17
CA GLU A 215 -10.20 -5.99 -15.42
C GLU A 215 -9.45 -5.25 -14.30
N LYS A 216 -8.40 -5.89 -13.75
CA LYS A 216 -7.59 -5.33 -12.66
C LYS A 216 -6.11 -5.58 -12.94
N LEU A 217 -5.35 -4.50 -12.94
CA LEU A 217 -3.90 -4.53 -13.10
C LEU A 217 -3.26 -4.49 -11.71
N LYS A 218 -2.37 -5.45 -11.45
CA LYS A 218 -1.59 -5.53 -10.21
C LYS A 218 -0.12 -5.29 -10.53
N ALA A 219 0.51 -4.45 -9.73
CA ALA A 219 1.94 -4.16 -9.82
C ALA A 219 2.49 -3.69 -8.47
N ALA A 220 3.76 -3.35 -8.42
CA ALA A 220 4.40 -2.80 -7.23
C ALA A 220 5.37 -1.66 -7.60
N THR A 221 5.60 -0.76 -6.66
CA THR A 221 6.44 0.44 -6.85
C THR A 221 7.62 0.42 -5.91
#